data_35721e8ce4313950690609bdf5ae94db
#
_entry.id   35721e8ce4313950690609bdf5ae94db
#
_cell.length_a   1.000
_cell.length_b   1.000
_cell.length_c   1.000
_cell.angle_alpha   90.00
_cell.angle_beta   90.00
_cell.angle_gamma   90.00
#
_symmetry.space_group_name_H-M   'P 1'
#
loop_
_entity.id
_entity.type
_entity.pdbx_description
1 polymer ?
#
loop_
_entity_poly.entity_id
_entity_poly.type
_entity_poly.pdbx_seq_one_letter_code
_entity_poly.pdbx_strand_id
1 'polypeptide(L)'
;MKNSNDELQHRIGRGHHGVWKLCAAILVAGALGLAPLSTYAQKAFPGPEEAAEALVDAVARDDQEAFKILLGGDWKKFIPVDVDREDTEKFLEAWKKSHRIVSEGDAKAMIEVGTKGWTLPIPIVKGKTGWQFDPRAGAEELRTRRIGRNELSAMQTVLAYYDAQKDYAEKDRNGDGVLEYAQKLISSPGKKDGLYWPTAEGEEESPAGPAYAEAKAGSAYHGYFFHILKAQGKDAKGGAFDYVVKGRMIGGFALVAWPAKYGDTGVMTFIINHDGVIFEKDLGPST
;
A
#
# COMPACT_ATOMS: atom_id res chain seq x y z
N MET A 1 -30.48 -31.29 -33.15
CA MET A 1 -31.87 -31.74 -33.03
C MET A 1 -32.44 -31.17 -31.73
N LYS A 2 -33.50 -30.33 -31.95
CA LYS A 2 -34.62 -29.89 -31.07
C LYS A 2 -34.26 -29.48 -29.63
N ASN A 3 -34.28 -28.19 -29.35
CA ASN A 3 -35.35 -27.25 -29.00
C ASN A 3 -36.41 -27.82 -28.05
N SER A 4 -36.48 -27.25 -26.87
CA SER A 4 -37.72 -27.00 -26.15
C SER A 4 -37.52 -25.81 -25.20
N ASN A 5 -37.80 -24.63 -25.76
CA ASN A 5 -38.32 -23.48 -25.07
C ASN A 5 -39.83 -23.71 -24.83
N ASP A 6 -40.38 -22.95 -23.91
CA ASP A 6 -41.81 -22.70 -23.65
C ASP A 6 -42.59 -23.79 -22.92
N GLU A 7 -42.97 -23.43 -21.74
CA GLU A 7 -44.29 -23.40 -21.19
C GLU A 7 -44.27 -23.16 -19.67
N LEU A 8 -44.69 -21.98 -19.26
CA LEU A 8 -45.74 -21.83 -18.25
C LEU A 8 -45.92 -20.36 -17.83
N GLN A 9 -46.47 -19.65 -18.76
CA GLN A 9 -47.35 -18.51 -18.43
C GLN A 9 -48.73 -19.05 -18.16
N HIS A 10 -49.46 -18.42 -17.25
CA HIS A 10 -50.86 -18.55 -16.91
C HIS A 10 -51.27 -19.45 -15.72
N ARG A 11 -51.50 -18.78 -14.58
CA ARG A 11 -52.86 -18.81 -13.99
C ARG A 11 -53.14 -17.59 -13.17
N ILE A 12 -54.01 -16.77 -13.76
CA ILE A 12 -54.74 -15.67 -13.13
C ILE A 12 -55.89 -16.28 -12.31
N GLY A 13 -56.12 -15.80 -11.10
CA GLY A 13 -57.25 -16.13 -10.28
C GLY A 13 -57.72 -14.92 -9.47
N ARG A 14 -58.77 -14.27 -9.94
CA ARG A 14 -59.51 -13.12 -9.39
C ARG A 14 -60.30 -13.47 -8.13
N GLY A 15 -60.60 -12.47 -7.31
CA GLY A 15 -61.70 -12.43 -6.36
C GLY A 15 -61.50 -11.37 -5.28
N HIS A 16 -61.95 -10.27 -5.42
CA HIS A 16 -63.23 -9.52 -5.18
C HIS A 16 -63.42 -9.08 -3.71
N HIS A 17 -63.48 -7.74 -3.56
CA HIS A 17 -64.41 -6.88 -2.83
C HIS A 17 -64.43 -6.91 -1.30
N GLY A 18 -64.31 -5.72 -0.74
CA GLY A 18 -65.00 -5.38 0.51
C GLY A 18 -64.42 -4.19 1.27
N VAL A 19 -64.85 -3.01 0.85
CA VAL A 19 -65.54 -1.96 1.61
C VAL A 19 -64.79 -1.21 2.71
N TRP A 20 -64.43 0.01 2.37
CA TRP A 20 -64.60 1.26 3.13
C TRP A 20 -65.04 1.15 4.60
N LYS A 21 -64.22 1.74 5.49
CA LYS A 21 -64.73 2.72 6.49
C LYS A 21 -63.62 3.62 7.02
N LEU A 22 -63.86 4.91 6.92
CA LEU A 22 -63.23 6.02 7.58
C LEU A 22 -62.99 5.76 9.07
N CYS A 23 -61.85 6.18 9.60
CA CYS A 23 -61.80 6.88 10.88
C CYS A 23 -60.61 7.82 10.91
N ALA A 24 -60.90 9.01 11.28
CA ALA A 24 -60.20 10.25 11.33
C ALA A 24 -58.91 10.25 12.18
N ALA A 25 -57.95 11.03 11.70
CA ALA A 25 -57.15 12.02 12.41
C ALA A 25 -56.62 11.69 13.81
N ILE A 26 -55.27 11.55 13.92
CA ILE A 26 -54.50 12.29 14.93
C ILE A 26 -53.19 12.68 14.27
N LEU A 27 -53.11 13.94 13.86
CA LEU A 27 -51.82 14.64 13.58
C LEU A 27 -51.14 14.85 14.93
N VAL A 28 -50.27 13.93 15.32
CA VAL A 28 -49.21 14.23 16.25
C VAL A 28 -48.04 14.70 15.41
N ALA A 29 -47.94 16.01 15.28
CA ALA A 29 -46.72 16.67 14.85
C ALA A 29 -45.64 16.40 15.89
N GLY A 30 -45.01 15.23 15.78
CA GLY A 30 -43.73 14.95 16.39
C GLY A 30 -42.68 15.78 15.63
N ALA A 31 -42.38 16.96 16.11
CA ALA A 31 -41.18 17.67 15.79
C ALA A 31 -40.01 16.80 16.30
N LEU A 32 -39.65 15.78 15.51
CA LEU A 32 -38.32 15.22 15.55
C LEU A 32 -37.41 16.37 15.14
N GLY A 33 -36.86 17.05 16.17
CA GLY A 33 -35.75 17.95 16.01
C GLY A 33 -34.65 17.18 15.31
N LEU A 34 -34.52 17.40 14.00
CA LEU A 34 -33.28 17.20 13.27
C LEU A 34 -32.30 18.14 13.96
N ALA A 35 -31.62 17.60 15.01
CA ALA A 35 -30.38 18.20 15.44
C ALA A 35 -29.54 18.35 14.16
N PRO A 36 -29.11 19.54 13.80
CA PRO A 36 -28.19 19.68 12.69
C PRO A 36 -27.00 18.79 13.06
N LEU A 37 -26.75 17.72 12.27
CA LEU A 37 -25.46 17.13 12.24
C LEU A 37 -24.54 18.29 11.89
N SER A 38 -23.84 18.81 12.91
CA SER A 38 -22.83 19.85 12.72
C SER A 38 -21.74 19.19 11.88
N THR A 39 -21.95 19.20 10.56
CA THR A 39 -20.86 19.08 9.62
C THR A 39 -20.03 20.31 9.90
N TYR A 40 -18.93 20.15 10.64
CA TYR A 40 -17.93 21.20 10.78
C TYR A 40 -17.55 21.60 9.36
N ALA A 41 -18.09 22.75 8.92
CA ALA A 41 -17.72 23.30 7.63
C ALA A 41 -16.24 23.60 7.70
N GLN A 42 -15.50 22.98 6.81
CA GLN A 42 -14.04 23.18 6.72
C GLN A 42 -13.75 24.66 6.48
N LYS A 43 -12.76 25.19 7.17
CA LYS A 43 -12.37 26.60 7.06
C LYS A 43 -11.81 26.89 5.66
N ALA A 44 -12.31 27.95 5.03
CA ALA A 44 -11.76 28.51 3.82
C ALA A 44 -10.88 29.73 4.13
N PHE A 45 -9.87 29.93 3.32
CA PHE A 45 -8.87 30.98 3.47
C PHE A 45 -8.83 31.89 2.23
N PRO A 46 -8.38 33.15 2.36
CA PRO A 46 -8.19 34.05 1.22
C PRO A 46 -7.18 33.51 0.20
N GLY A 47 -6.10 32.90 0.69
CA GLY A 47 -5.02 32.34 -0.11
C GLY A 47 -4.49 31.03 0.45
N PRO A 48 -3.68 30.30 -0.33
CA PRO A 48 -3.06 29.05 0.12
C PRO A 48 -1.97 29.27 1.17
N GLU A 49 -1.35 30.46 1.23
CA GLU A 49 -0.36 30.83 2.22
C GLU A 49 -0.97 30.85 3.63
N GLU A 50 -2.11 31.54 3.80
CA GLU A 50 -2.81 31.62 5.09
C GLU A 50 -3.33 30.23 5.53
N ALA A 51 -3.72 29.39 4.58
CA ALA A 51 -4.08 28.00 4.88
C ALA A 51 -2.88 27.21 5.41
N ALA A 52 -1.72 27.36 4.77
CA ALA A 52 -0.48 26.68 5.17
C ALA A 52 -0.01 27.13 6.56
N GLU A 53 0.01 28.43 6.83
CA GLU A 53 0.36 28.96 8.15
C GLU A 53 -0.57 28.44 9.25
N ALA A 54 -1.87 28.41 8.99
CA ALA A 54 -2.84 27.86 9.94
C ALA A 54 -2.61 26.37 10.25
N LEU A 55 -2.21 25.59 9.24
CA LEU A 55 -1.87 24.17 9.45
C LEU A 55 -0.61 24.02 10.29
N VAL A 56 0.44 24.77 9.98
CA VAL A 56 1.70 24.74 10.74
C VAL A 56 1.51 25.14 12.19
N ASP A 57 0.70 26.15 12.43
CA ASP A 57 0.30 26.56 13.77
C ASP A 57 -0.46 25.47 14.54
N ALA A 58 -1.37 24.75 13.87
CA ALA A 58 -2.09 23.63 14.46
C ALA A 58 -1.14 22.47 14.77
N VAL A 59 -0.21 22.15 13.86
CA VAL A 59 0.84 21.12 14.06
C VAL A 59 1.74 21.50 15.24
N ALA A 60 2.21 22.74 15.30
CA ALA A 60 3.11 23.19 16.38
C ALA A 60 2.48 23.13 17.76
N ARG A 61 1.16 23.24 17.87
CA ARG A 61 0.40 23.18 19.12
C ARG A 61 -0.26 21.83 19.41
N ASP A 62 -0.15 20.87 18.48
CA ASP A 62 -0.90 19.60 18.52
C ASP A 62 -2.42 19.83 18.69
N ASP A 63 -2.96 20.85 18.00
CA ASP A 63 -4.33 21.30 18.17
C ASP A 63 -5.30 20.44 17.36
N GLN A 64 -5.87 19.43 18.01
CA GLN A 64 -6.80 18.47 17.40
C GLN A 64 -8.10 19.13 16.90
N GLU A 65 -8.57 20.20 17.55
CA GLU A 65 -9.77 20.94 17.12
C GLU A 65 -9.45 21.80 15.89
N ALA A 66 -8.28 22.41 15.84
CA ALA A 66 -7.82 23.12 14.65
C ALA A 66 -7.72 22.15 13.46
N PHE A 67 -7.21 20.91 13.63
CA PHE A 67 -7.18 19.91 12.55
C PHE A 67 -8.58 19.57 12.03
N LYS A 68 -9.59 19.45 12.89
CA LYS A 68 -10.98 19.23 12.45
C LYS A 68 -11.51 20.38 11.61
N ILE A 69 -11.16 21.62 11.98
CA ILE A 69 -11.58 22.83 11.27
C ILE A 69 -10.86 22.95 9.93
N LEU A 70 -9.55 22.63 9.89
CA LEU A 70 -8.71 22.75 8.69
C LEU A 70 -8.94 21.62 7.69
N LEU A 71 -9.06 20.38 8.17
CA LEU A 71 -9.07 19.17 7.36
C LEU A 71 -10.45 18.49 7.31
N GLY A 72 -11.43 19.01 8.06
CA GLY A 72 -12.76 18.42 8.18
C GLY A 72 -12.88 17.41 9.31
N GLY A 73 -14.11 17.14 9.77
CA GLY A 73 -14.37 16.27 10.93
C GLY A 73 -13.85 14.84 10.82
N ASP A 74 -13.73 14.36 9.59
CA ASP A 74 -13.30 12.99 9.25
C ASP A 74 -11.80 12.86 8.96
N TRP A 75 -11.01 13.91 9.19
CA TRP A 75 -9.61 13.99 8.77
C TRP A 75 -8.75 12.79 9.18
N LYS A 76 -9.01 12.19 10.35
CA LYS A 76 -8.29 11.00 10.83
C LYS A 76 -8.47 9.75 9.96
N LYS A 77 -9.49 9.74 9.08
CA LYS A 77 -9.68 8.66 8.10
C LYS A 77 -8.70 8.76 6.92
N PHE A 78 -8.13 9.92 6.71
CA PHE A 78 -7.32 10.25 5.55
C PHE A 78 -5.84 10.47 5.88
N ILE A 79 -5.51 10.63 7.16
CA ILE A 79 -4.13 10.86 7.62
C ILE A 79 -3.67 9.61 8.39
N PRO A 80 -2.48 9.09 8.11
CA PRO A 80 -1.92 7.97 8.86
C PRO A 80 -1.88 8.27 10.37
N VAL A 81 -2.27 7.30 11.18
CA VAL A 81 -2.24 7.42 12.65
C VAL A 81 -0.85 7.20 13.26
N ASP A 82 0.12 6.88 12.43
CA ASP A 82 1.51 6.54 12.78
C ASP A 82 2.48 7.74 12.63
N VAL A 83 1.94 8.95 12.41
CA VAL A 83 2.74 10.18 12.47
C VAL A 83 3.08 10.43 13.95
N ASP A 84 4.32 10.23 14.29
CA ASP A 84 4.80 10.41 15.65
C ASP A 84 5.30 11.85 15.91
N ARG A 85 5.74 12.08 17.15
CA ARG A 85 6.26 13.38 17.54
C ARG A 85 7.55 13.76 16.80
N GLU A 86 8.39 12.78 16.50
CA GLU A 86 9.65 13.01 15.79
C GLU A 86 9.38 13.46 14.34
N ASP A 87 8.40 12.87 13.66
CA ASP A 87 7.98 13.30 12.31
C ASP A 87 7.41 14.72 12.32
N THR A 88 6.63 15.05 13.36
CA THR A 88 6.10 16.41 13.57
C THR A 88 7.23 17.44 13.77
N GLU A 89 8.20 17.12 14.60
CA GLU A 89 9.37 17.99 14.85
C GLU A 89 10.20 18.18 13.57
N LYS A 90 10.48 17.12 12.81
CA LYS A 90 11.17 17.17 11.52
C LYS A 90 10.44 18.05 10.50
N PHE A 91 9.12 17.95 10.44
CA PHE A 91 8.32 18.80 9.57
C PHE A 91 8.44 20.29 9.96
N LEU A 92 8.30 20.62 11.23
CA LEU A 92 8.42 21.99 11.73
C LEU A 92 9.82 22.57 11.54
N GLU A 93 10.87 21.77 11.71
CA GLU A 93 12.24 22.18 11.41
C GLU A 93 12.45 22.44 9.91
N ALA A 94 11.92 21.55 9.06
CA ALA A 94 12.01 21.73 7.63
C ALA A 94 11.25 22.98 7.17
N TRP A 95 10.07 23.26 7.74
CA TRP A 95 9.31 24.48 7.50
C TRP A 95 10.10 25.74 7.88
N LYS A 96 10.68 25.79 9.08
CA LYS A 96 11.51 26.91 9.54
C LYS A 96 12.71 27.15 8.64
N LYS A 97 13.31 26.09 8.11
CA LYS A 97 14.50 26.16 7.25
C LYS A 97 14.18 26.75 5.89
N SER A 98 13.12 26.28 5.26
CA SER A 98 12.64 26.76 3.97
C SER A 98 11.22 26.24 3.73
N HIS A 99 10.33 27.07 3.24
CA HIS A 99 9.02 26.68 2.76
C HIS A 99 8.57 27.58 1.62
N ARG A 100 7.70 27.05 0.79
CA ARG A 100 7.03 27.81 -0.27
C ARG A 100 5.73 27.14 -0.67
N ILE A 101 4.83 27.94 -1.21
CA ILE A 101 3.63 27.44 -1.87
C ILE A 101 3.93 27.24 -3.34
N VAL A 102 3.70 26.02 -3.82
CA VAL A 102 3.89 25.64 -5.22
C VAL A 102 2.51 25.51 -5.87
N SER A 103 2.19 26.45 -6.76
CA SER A 103 0.91 26.43 -7.48
C SER A 103 0.92 25.38 -8.58
N GLU A 104 -0.15 24.59 -8.65
CA GLU A 104 -0.45 23.66 -9.74
C GLU A 104 -1.70 24.17 -10.50
N GLY A 105 -1.49 25.10 -11.45
CA GLY A 105 -2.55 25.86 -12.10
C GLY A 105 -3.19 26.90 -11.16
N ASP A 106 -4.43 27.32 -11.48
CA ASP A 106 -5.10 28.44 -10.79
C ASP A 106 -5.93 28.02 -9.56
N ALA A 107 -6.07 26.70 -9.34
CA ALA A 107 -7.02 26.18 -8.36
C ALA A 107 -6.43 25.15 -7.37
N LYS A 108 -5.14 24.84 -7.48
CA LYS A 108 -4.45 23.87 -6.62
C LYS A 108 -3.08 24.39 -6.24
N ALA A 109 -2.70 24.19 -4.99
CA ALA A 109 -1.40 24.53 -4.45
C ALA A 109 -0.90 23.44 -3.50
N MET A 110 0.42 23.28 -3.45
CA MET A 110 1.11 22.34 -2.56
C MET A 110 2.02 23.13 -1.62
N ILE A 111 2.14 22.65 -0.39
CA ILE A 111 3.14 23.14 0.56
C ILE A 111 4.44 22.37 0.34
N GLU A 112 5.49 23.04 -0.08
CA GLU A 112 6.83 22.47 -0.14
C GLU A 112 7.64 22.92 1.07
N VAL A 113 8.34 22.01 1.73
CA VAL A 113 9.18 22.30 2.88
C VAL A 113 10.59 21.74 2.76
N GLY A 114 11.52 22.38 3.43
CA GLY A 114 12.94 22.03 3.37
C GLY A 114 13.58 22.40 2.04
N THR A 115 14.78 21.87 1.81
CA THR A 115 15.61 22.21 0.64
C THR A 115 15.65 21.11 -0.42
N LYS A 116 14.91 20.01 -0.21
CA LYS A 116 14.93 18.82 -1.09
C LYS A 116 13.66 18.69 -1.95
N GLY A 117 12.77 19.70 -1.97
CA GLY A 117 11.55 19.67 -2.77
C GLY A 117 10.47 18.72 -2.23
N TRP A 118 10.50 18.38 -0.93
CA TRP A 118 9.45 17.55 -0.35
C TRP A 118 8.17 18.36 -0.20
N THR A 119 7.06 17.82 -0.69
CA THR A 119 5.74 18.44 -0.59
C THR A 119 4.84 17.72 0.39
N LEU A 120 4.09 18.49 1.19
CA LEU A 120 3.02 17.93 2.00
C LEU A 120 2.01 17.23 1.08
N PRO A 121 1.59 15.99 1.39
CA PRO A 121 0.72 15.24 0.48
C PRO A 121 -0.71 15.79 0.39
N ILE A 122 -1.15 16.65 1.33
CA ILE A 122 -2.51 17.22 1.34
C ILE A 122 -2.51 18.53 0.56
N PRO A 123 -3.11 18.60 -0.63
CA PRO A 123 -3.17 19.82 -1.42
C PRO A 123 -4.12 20.84 -0.79
N ILE A 124 -3.89 22.11 -1.12
CA ILE A 124 -4.80 23.22 -0.87
C ILE A 124 -5.50 23.52 -2.19
N VAL A 125 -6.83 23.51 -2.19
CA VAL A 125 -7.63 23.71 -3.41
C VAL A 125 -8.55 24.91 -3.28
N LYS A 126 -8.79 25.60 -4.41
CA LYS A 126 -9.65 26.77 -4.49
C LYS A 126 -11.10 26.33 -4.67
N GLY A 127 -11.90 26.51 -3.64
CA GLY A 127 -13.34 26.29 -3.67
C GLY A 127 -14.12 27.60 -3.96
N LYS A 128 -15.46 27.52 -3.82
CA LYS A 128 -16.34 28.70 -4.02
C LYS A 128 -16.15 29.78 -3.00
N THR A 129 -15.76 29.47 -1.78
CA THR A 129 -15.62 30.37 -0.65
C THR A 129 -14.17 30.78 -0.34
N GLY A 130 -13.21 30.22 -1.03
CA GLY A 130 -11.78 30.43 -0.82
C GLY A 130 -10.96 29.15 -0.91
N TRP A 131 -9.75 29.19 -0.40
CA TRP A 131 -8.81 28.07 -0.41
C TRP A 131 -9.00 27.18 0.82
N GLN A 132 -9.00 25.88 0.63
CA GLN A 132 -9.14 24.88 1.71
C GLN A 132 -8.33 23.63 1.41
N PHE A 133 -7.96 22.89 2.44
CA PHE A 133 -7.30 21.59 2.26
C PHE A 133 -8.22 20.57 1.63
N ASP A 134 -7.68 19.65 0.82
CA ASP A 134 -8.38 18.49 0.30
C ASP A 134 -7.80 17.19 0.90
N PRO A 135 -8.29 16.72 2.06
CA PRO A 135 -7.77 15.52 2.70
C PRO A 135 -8.07 14.24 1.92
N ARG A 136 -9.07 14.23 1.02
CA ARG A 136 -9.34 13.06 0.16
C ARG A 136 -8.26 12.92 -0.91
N ALA A 137 -7.94 14.01 -1.61
CA ALA A 137 -6.81 14.02 -2.53
C ALA A 137 -5.50 13.73 -1.79
N GLY A 138 -5.35 14.21 -0.55
CA GLY A 138 -4.22 13.89 0.33
C GLY A 138 -4.08 12.39 0.60
N ALA A 139 -5.19 11.70 0.89
CA ALA A 139 -5.19 10.26 1.12
C ALA A 139 -4.77 9.46 -0.13
N GLU A 140 -5.23 9.89 -1.31
CA GLU A 140 -4.82 9.29 -2.59
C GLU A 140 -3.31 9.50 -2.84
N GLU A 141 -2.79 10.68 -2.58
CA GLU A 141 -1.37 10.98 -2.71
C GLU A 141 -0.52 10.16 -1.74
N LEU A 142 -0.94 10.06 -0.46
CA LEU A 142 -0.29 9.20 0.54
C LEU A 142 -0.26 7.73 0.11
N ARG A 143 -1.37 7.24 -0.46
CA ARG A 143 -1.45 5.89 -1.01
C ARG A 143 -0.49 5.71 -2.18
N THR A 144 -0.46 6.63 -3.12
CA THR A 144 0.45 6.60 -4.27
C THR A 144 1.91 6.58 -3.83
N ARG A 145 2.29 7.44 -2.88
CA ARG A 145 3.66 7.47 -2.32
C ARG A 145 4.01 6.18 -1.58
N ARG A 146 3.05 5.59 -0.85
CA ARG A 146 3.24 4.29 -0.17
C ARG A 146 3.49 3.18 -1.18
N ILE A 147 2.66 3.09 -2.23
CA ILE A 147 2.83 2.12 -3.32
C ILE A 147 4.22 2.26 -3.91
N GLY A 148 4.63 3.47 -4.32
CA GLY A 148 5.93 3.69 -4.93
C GLY A 148 7.11 3.30 -4.02
N ARG A 149 7.04 3.63 -2.71
CA ARG A 149 8.07 3.19 -1.74
C ARG A 149 8.13 1.67 -1.59
N ASN A 150 6.98 1.02 -1.50
CA ASN A 150 6.90 -0.43 -1.35
C ASN A 150 7.42 -1.15 -2.61
N GLU A 151 7.08 -0.67 -3.80
CA GLU A 151 7.56 -1.21 -5.07
C GLU A 151 9.07 -1.06 -5.20
N LEU A 152 9.62 0.11 -4.86
CA LEU A 152 11.06 0.32 -4.84
C LEU A 152 11.75 -0.62 -3.84
N SER A 153 11.18 -0.79 -2.64
CA SER A 153 11.71 -1.73 -1.64
C SER A 153 11.61 -3.18 -2.12
N ALA A 154 10.54 -3.56 -2.82
CA ALA A 154 10.38 -4.89 -3.40
C ALA A 154 11.44 -5.15 -4.48
N MET A 155 11.70 -4.18 -5.38
CA MET A 155 12.78 -4.27 -6.37
C MET A 155 14.16 -4.43 -5.72
N GLN A 156 14.46 -3.65 -4.67
CA GLN A 156 15.71 -3.78 -3.91
C GLN A 156 15.83 -5.16 -3.24
N THR A 157 14.72 -5.68 -2.70
CA THR A 157 14.68 -7.00 -2.07
C THR A 157 14.93 -8.13 -3.07
N VAL A 158 14.36 -8.06 -4.28
CA VAL A 158 14.61 -9.10 -5.30
C VAL A 158 16.03 -9.03 -5.85
N LEU A 159 16.65 -7.84 -5.93
CA LEU A 159 18.08 -7.72 -6.25
C LEU A 159 18.97 -8.30 -5.16
N ALA A 160 18.71 -7.97 -3.90
CA ALA A 160 19.43 -8.55 -2.77
C ALA A 160 19.29 -10.09 -2.70
N TYR A 161 18.12 -10.63 -3.09
CA TYR A 161 17.95 -12.08 -3.26
C TYR A 161 18.89 -12.67 -4.32
N TYR A 162 19.01 -12.00 -5.47
CA TYR A 162 19.93 -12.44 -6.53
C TYR A 162 21.35 -12.52 -6.03
N ASP A 163 21.84 -11.47 -5.38
CA ASP A 163 23.19 -11.41 -4.82
C ASP A 163 23.38 -12.50 -3.75
N ALA A 164 22.43 -12.63 -2.83
CA ALA A 164 22.47 -13.66 -1.78
C ALA A 164 22.50 -15.10 -2.34
N GLN A 165 21.81 -15.36 -3.45
CA GLN A 165 21.87 -16.68 -4.11
C GLN A 165 23.25 -16.97 -4.71
N LYS A 166 23.90 -15.95 -5.26
CA LYS A 166 25.27 -16.09 -5.77
C LYS A 166 26.26 -16.42 -4.64
N ASP A 167 26.20 -15.64 -3.56
CA ASP A 167 27.06 -15.87 -2.38
C ASP A 167 26.79 -17.24 -1.73
N TYR A 168 25.50 -17.64 -1.66
CA TYR A 168 25.16 -18.95 -1.11
C TYR A 168 25.79 -20.10 -1.89
N ALA A 169 25.78 -20.02 -3.22
CA ALA A 169 26.27 -21.05 -4.12
C ALA A 169 27.82 -21.12 -4.23
N GLU A 170 28.54 -20.20 -3.60
CA GLU A 170 30.01 -20.25 -3.57
C GLU A 170 30.56 -21.36 -2.66
N LYS A 171 29.74 -21.90 -1.76
CA LYS A 171 30.16 -22.90 -0.77
C LYS A 171 29.24 -24.11 -0.76
N ASP A 172 29.83 -25.29 -0.64
CA ASP A 172 29.11 -26.52 -0.31
C ASP A 172 28.66 -26.46 1.16
N ARG A 173 27.39 -26.16 1.36
CA ARG A 173 26.82 -25.89 2.70
C ARG A 173 26.28 -27.13 3.39
N ASN A 174 26.11 -28.21 2.65
CA ASN A 174 25.62 -29.49 3.18
C ASN A 174 26.68 -30.60 3.20
N GLY A 175 27.90 -30.34 2.65
CA GLY A 175 29.05 -31.24 2.67
C GLY A 175 28.93 -32.41 1.70
N ASP A 176 28.09 -32.31 0.65
CA ASP A 176 27.87 -33.41 -0.29
C ASP A 176 28.68 -33.29 -1.60
N GLY A 177 29.53 -32.28 -1.70
CA GLY A 177 30.44 -32.04 -2.83
C GLY A 177 29.79 -31.30 -4.01
N VAL A 178 28.53 -30.78 -3.85
CA VAL A 178 27.81 -30.08 -4.91
C VAL A 178 27.45 -28.66 -4.47
N LEU A 179 27.83 -27.67 -5.29
CA LEU A 179 27.38 -26.30 -5.10
C LEU A 179 25.94 -26.16 -5.56
N GLU A 180 25.09 -25.57 -4.74
CA GLU A 180 23.67 -25.39 -5.02
C GLU A 180 23.15 -24.04 -4.53
N TYR A 181 22.04 -23.59 -5.09
CA TYR A 181 21.31 -22.39 -4.63
C TYR A 181 20.37 -22.71 -3.47
N ALA A 182 20.08 -21.72 -2.64
CA ALA A 182 19.16 -21.88 -1.51
C ALA A 182 17.71 -22.02 -1.97
N GLN A 183 17.00 -23.00 -1.40
CA GLN A 183 15.57 -23.21 -1.65
C GLN A 183 14.67 -22.50 -0.63
N LYS A 184 15.25 -21.79 0.33
CA LYS A 184 14.55 -21.04 1.39
C LYS A 184 15.12 -19.64 1.55
N LEU A 185 14.26 -18.70 1.85
CA LEU A 185 14.70 -17.36 2.24
C LEU A 185 15.31 -17.39 3.65
N ILE A 186 14.62 -18.04 4.59
CA ILE A 186 15.06 -18.17 5.99
C ILE A 186 15.42 -19.64 6.25
N SER A 187 16.59 -19.85 6.84
CA SER A 187 17.07 -21.16 7.21
C SER A 187 16.21 -21.81 8.29
N SER A 188 16.14 -23.14 8.28
CA SER A 188 15.59 -23.91 9.39
C SER A 188 16.41 -23.66 10.67
N PRO A 189 15.80 -23.70 11.86
CA PRO A 189 16.52 -23.50 13.10
C PRO A 189 17.75 -24.38 13.23
N GLY A 190 18.91 -23.76 13.49
CA GLY A 190 20.21 -24.45 13.64
C GLY A 190 20.82 -24.98 12.34
N LYS A 191 20.28 -24.59 11.15
CA LYS A 191 20.80 -24.97 9.85
C LYS A 191 21.18 -23.73 9.03
N LYS A 192 22.00 -23.97 7.99
CA LYS A 192 22.35 -22.97 6.96
C LYS A 192 21.75 -23.39 5.60
N ASP A 193 20.45 -23.78 5.59
CA ASP A 193 19.73 -24.32 4.44
C ASP A 193 18.81 -23.28 3.74
N GLY A 194 19.06 -22.01 3.99
CA GLY A 194 18.39 -20.84 3.40
C GLY A 194 19.36 -19.66 3.31
N LEU A 195 18.90 -18.54 2.75
CA LEU A 195 19.71 -17.34 2.52
C LEU A 195 20.01 -16.55 3.81
N TYR A 196 19.14 -16.63 4.80
CA TYR A 196 19.32 -15.96 6.08
C TYR A 196 19.33 -16.95 7.25
N TRP A 197 20.27 -16.77 8.17
CA TRP A 197 20.32 -17.36 9.51
C TRP A 197 20.85 -16.34 10.52
N PRO A 198 20.44 -16.41 11.79
CA PRO A 198 21.00 -15.57 12.85
C PRO A 198 22.50 -15.87 13.02
N THR A 199 23.30 -14.84 13.10
CA THR A 199 24.77 -14.93 13.22
C THR A 199 25.22 -14.29 14.51
N ALA A 200 26.04 -14.98 15.31
CA ALA A 200 26.71 -14.42 16.47
C ALA A 200 28.03 -13.73 16.06
N GLU A 201 28.57 -12.92 16.96
CA GLU A 201 29.84 -12.23 16.72
C GLU A 201 30.97 -13.25 16.44
N GLY A 202 31.66 -13.07 15.30
CA GLY A 202 32.75 -13.95 14.84
C GLY A 202 32.30 -15.19 14.06
N GLU A 203 30.99 -15.39 13.86
CA GLU A 203 30.48 -16.44 12.99
C GLU A 203 30.36 -15.96 11.53
N GLU A 204 30.21 -16.91 10.62
CA GLU A 204 29.95 -16.62 9.19
C GLU A 204 28.61 -15.94 9.01
N GLU A 205 28.61 -14.74 8.45
CA GLU A 205 27.41 -13.99 8.12
C GLU A 205 26.54 -14.73 7.09
N SER A 206 25.22 -14.57 7.20
CA SER A 206 24.30 -15.10 6.21
C SER A 206 24.33 -14.27 4.92
N PRO A 207 24.20 -14.87 3.72
CA PRO A 207 24.26 -14.16 2.44
C PRO A 207 23.24 -13.02 2.32
N ALA A 208 22.03 -13.20 2.87
CA ALA A 208 20.99 -12.19 2.81
C ALA A 208 21.12 -11.08 3.86
N GLY A 209 22.04 -11.22 4.83
CA GLY A 209 22.31 -10.21 5.85
C GLY A 209 21.10 -9.89 6.75
N PRO A 210 21.25 -8.86 7.62
CA PRO A 210 20.22 -8.50 8.61
C PRO A 210 18.90 -8.01 8.02
N ALA A 211 18.91 -7.50 6.79
CA ALA A 211 17.68 -7.02 6.13
C ALA A 211 16.58 -8.10 6.01
N TYR A 212 16.96 -9.37 5.93
CA TYR A 212 16.03 -10.50 5.93
C TYR A 212 15.64 -11.00 7.31
N ALA A 213 16.27 -10.50 8.38
CA ALA A 213 15.92 -10.88 9.76
C ALA A 213 14.48 -10.51 10.13
N GLU A 214 13.97 -9.42 9.56
CA GLU A 214 12.59 -8.94 9.78
C GLU A 214 11.56 -9.68 8.92
N ALA A 215 12.00 -10.36 7.86
CA ALA A 215 11.12 -11.13 7.00
C ALA A 215 10.67 -12.42 7.71
N LYS A 216 9.40 -12.46 8.12
CA LYS A 216 8.79 -13.68 8.65
C LYS A 216 8.20 -14.49 7.49
N ALA A 217 8.49 -15.79 7.45
CA ALA A 217 7.91 -16.68 6.45
C ALA A 217 6.38 -16.54 6.40
N GLY A 218 5.83 -16.27 5.22
CA GLY A 218 4.39 -16.10 5.00
C GLY A 218 3.81 -14.73 5.41
N SER A 219 4.64 -13.80 5.88
CA SER A 219 4.23 -12.42 6.16
C SER A 219 4.69 -11.47 5.06
N ALA A 220 3.93 -10.38 4.85
CA ALA A 220 4.36 -9.34 3.94
C ALA A 220 5.57 -8.58 4.49
N TYR A 221 6.55 -8.33 3.63
CA TYR A 221 7.71 -7.49 3.90
C TYR A 221 7.64 -6.26 2.99
N HIS A 222 7.67 -5.06 3.57
CA HIS A 222 7.43 -3.80 2.83
C HIS A 222 6.19 -3.85 1.92
N GLY A 223 5.09 -4.45 2.41
CA GLY A 223 3.83 -4.54 1.67
C GLY A 223 3.81 -5.58 0.55
N TYR A 224 4.81 -6.44 0.43
CA TYR A 224 4.96 -7.48 -0.59
C TYR A 224 5.13 -8.87 0.01
N PHE A 225 4.60 -9.88 -0.68
CA PHE A 225 4.92 -11.28 -0.45
C PHE A 225 6.01 -11.71 -1.43
N PHE A 226 6.85 -12.68 -1.00
CA PHE A 226 7.97 -13.20 -1.79
C PHE A 226 7.92 -14.73 -1.82
N HIS A 227 8.18 -15.32 -3.00
CA HIS A 227 8.23 -16.77 -3.17
C HIS A 227 9.33 -17.20 -4.12
N ILE A 228 10.14 -18.18 -3.69
CA ILE A 228 11.18 -18.79 -4.53
C ILE A 228 10.52 -19.75 -5.52
N LEU A 229 10.76 -19.54 -6.81
CA LEU A 229 10.30 -20.42 -7.88
C LEU A 229 11.25 -21.61 -8.05
N LYS A 230 10.69 -22.77 -8.33
CA LYS A 230 11.46 -24.02 -8.50
C LYS A 230 11.66 -24.43 -9.96
N ALA A 231 11.05 -23.71 -10.89
CA ALA A 231 11.09 -23.98 -12.31
C ALA A 231 10.82 -22.69 -13.10
N GLN A 232 11.13 -22.69 -14.38
CA GLN A 232 10.67 -21.67 -15.34
C GLN A 232 9.78 -22.27 -16.41
N GLY A 233 8.89 -21.44 -16.97
CA GLY A 233 7.95 -21.82 -18.02
C GLY A 233 8.56 -21.74 -19.42
N LYS A 234 7.81 -22.21 -20.41
CA LYS A 234 8.22 -22.25 -21.82
C LYS A 234 8.52 -20.87 -22.44
N ASP A 235 7.93 -19.81 -21.87
CA ASP A 235 8.05 -18.46 -22.40
C ASP A 235 9.28 -17.71 -21.85
N ALA A 236 9.96 -18.31 -20.86
CA ALA A 236 11.22 -17.79 -20.34
C ALA A 236 12.37 -18.11 -21.30
N LYS A 237 13.43 -17.29 -21.25
CA LYS A 237 14.65 -17.51 -22.01
C LYS A 237 15.22 -18.92 -21.68
N GLY A 238 15.50 -19.73 -22.68
CA GLY A 238 15.96 -21.11 -22.53
C GLY A 238 14.84 -22.13 -22.46
N GLY A 239 13.54 -21.72 -22.49
CA GLY A 239 12.38 -22.61 -22.44
C GLY A 239 12.07 -23.12 -21.05
N ALA A 240 11.19 -24.13 -20.97
CA ALA A 240 10.77 -24.71 -19.69
C ALA A 240 11.82 -25.67 -19.14
N PHE A 241 12.22 -25.49 -17.89
CA PHE A 241 13.01 -26.45 -17.13
C PHE A 241 12.91 -26.24 -15.61
N ASP A 242 13.25 -27.29 -14.87
CA ASP A 242 13.24 -27.27 -13.41
C ASP A 242 14.55 -26.68 -12.86
N TYR A 243 14.47 -25.79 -11.90
CA TYR A 243 15.62 -25.32 -11.13
C TYR A 243 16.07 -26.36 -10.11
N VAL A 244 15.15 -27.19 -9.63
CA VAL A 244 15.41 -28.25 -8.65
C VAL A 244 15.55 -29.60 -9.34
N VAL A 245 16.73 -30.18 -9.31
CA VAL A 245 17.07 -31.47 -9.88
C VAL A 245 17.48 -32.42 -8.77
N LYS A 246 16.80 -33.55 -8.61
CA LYS A 246 17.06 -34.54 -7.54
C LYS A 246 17.13 -33.93 -6.13
N GLY A 247 16.24 -32.95 -5.86
CA GLY A 247 16.15 -32.27 -4.57
C GLY A 247 17.14 -31.10 -4.36
N ARG A 248 18.04 -30.83 -5.31
CA ARG A 248 19.03 -29.77 -5.28
C ARG A 248 18.69 -28.66 -6.26
N MET A 249 18.80 -27.41 -5.85
CA MET A 249 18.57 -26.26 -6.73
C MET A 249 19.87 -25.92 -7.48
N ILE A 250 20.09 -26.60 -8.59
CA ILE A 250 21.31 -26.49 -9.42
C ILE A 250 21.05 -26.02 -10.85
N GLY A 251 19.78 -26.01 -11.29
CA GLY A 251 19.41 -25.56 -12.65
C GLY A 251 19.28 -24.05 -12.78
N GLY A 252 19.26 -23.33 -11.68
CA GLY A 252 19.04 -21.89 -11.61
C GLY A 252 18.17 -21.52 -10.42
N PHE A 253 17.73 -20.26 -10.38
CA PHE A 253 16.82 -19.76 -9.34
C PHE A 253 15.96 -18.64 -9.89
N ALA A 254 14.81 -18.40 -9.27
CA ALA A 254 14.01 -17.21 -9.48
C ALA A 254 13.20 -16.88 -8.22
N LEU A 255 12.84 -15.60 -8.08
CA LEU A 255 11.97 -15.09 -7.02
C LEU A 255 10.84 -14.30 -7.66
N VAL A 256 9.62 -14.52 -7.20
CA VAL A 256 8.48 -13.65 -7.51
C VAL A 256 8.09 -12.84 -6.27
N ALA A 257 7.78 -11.56 -6.48
CA ALA A 257 7.27 -10.65 -5.48
C ALA A 257 5.94 -10.06 -5.95
N TRP A 258 4.90 -10.09 -5.11
CA TRP A 258 3.58 -9.53 -5.44
C TRP A 258 3.01 -8.75 -4.27
N PRO A 259 2.15 -7.72 -4.51
CA PRO A 259 1.62 -6.89 -3.45
C PRO A 259 0.72 -7.69 -2.50
N ALA A 260 0.85 -7.45 -1.20
CA ALA A 260 -0.02 -8.04 -0.18
C ALA A 260 -1.48 -7.58 -0.34
N LYS A 261 -1.68 -6.37 -0.87
CA LYS A 261 -2.99 -5.82 -1.20
C LYS A 261 -2.87 -4.95 -2.45
N TYR A 262 -3.35 -5.48 -3.58
CA TYR A 262 -3.34 -4.77 -4.86
C TYR A 262 -4.00 -3.39 -4.77
N GLY A 263 -3.35 -2.37 -5.35
CA GLY A 263 -3.81 -0.98 -5.35
C GLY A 263 -3.74 -0.26 -4.00
N ASP A 264 -3.19 -0.91 -2.96
CA ASP A 264 -2.98 -0.31 -1.63
C ASP A 264 -1.53 -0.43 -1.17
N THR A 265 -0.94 -1.64 -1.21
CA THR A 265 0.47 -1.83 -0.84
C THR A 265 1.40 -1.88 -2.05
N GLY A 266 0.87 -2.12 -3.25
CA GLY A 266 1.56 -2.17 -4.51
C GLY A 266 0.61 -2.45 -5.67
N VAL A 267 1.09 -2.32 -6.89
CA VAL A 267 0.40 -2.63 -8.14
C VAL A 267 1.18 -3.67 -8.93
N MET A 268 2.50 -3.46 -9.09
CA MET A 268 3.35 -4.31 -9.91
C MET A 268 3.72 -5.61 -9.21
N THR A 269 3.75 -6.70 -9.97
CA THR A 269 4.39 -7.97 -9.60
C THR A 269 5.77 -8.00 -10.24
N PHE A 270 6.79 -8.36 -9.46
CA PHE A 270 8.18 -8.43 -9.89
C PHE A 270 8.67 -9.88 -9.94
N ILE A 271 9.49 -10.21 -10.93
CA ILE A 271 10.21 -11.49 -11.01
C ILE A 271 11.67 -11.19 -11.33
N ILE A 272 12.58 -11.84 -10.60
CA ILE A 272 13.99 -11.92 -10.95
C ILE A 272 14.39 -13.38 -11.11
N ASN A 273 15.29 -13.65 -12.06
CA ASN A 273 15.88 -14.98 -12.25
C ASN A 273 17.39 -14.95 -12.15
N HIS A 274 18.04 -16.07 -12.38
CA HIS A 274 19.50 -16.24 -12.34
C HIS A 274 20.27 -15.42 -13.39
N ASP A 275 19.59 -14.80 -14.39
CA ASP A 275 20.19 -13.81 -15.30
C ASP A 275 20.36 -12.42 -14.63
N GLY A 276 19.73 -12.17 -13.47
CA GLY A 276 19.81 -10.90 -12.73
C GLY A 276 18.96 -9.79 -13.33
N VAL A 277 18.02 -10.13 -14.22
CA VAL A 277 17.08 -9.17 -14.85
C VAL A 277 15.77 -9.17 -14.11
N ILE A 278 15.31 -7.98 -13.67
CA ILE A 278 13.99 -7.80 -13.08
C ILE A 278 12.98 -7.62 -14.20
N PHE A 279 11.92 -8.41 -14.16
CA PHE A 279 10.71 -8.24 -14.96
C PHE A 279 9.59 -7.74 -14.07
N GLU A 280 8.78 -6.82 -14.58
CA GLU A 280 7.61 -6.29 -13.87
C GLU A 280 6.36 -6.39 -14.74
N LYS A 281 5.22 -6.61 -14.08
CA LYS A 281 3.91 -6.62 -14.73
C LYS A 281 2.80 -6.32 -13.75
N ASP A 282 1.86 -5.49 -14.16
CA ASP A 282 0.55 -5.39 -13.50
C ASP A 282 -0.29 -6.61 -13.89
N LEU A 283 -0.54 -7.49 -12.92
CA LEU A 283 -1.37 -8.68 -13.07
C LEU A 283 -2.82 -8.45 -12.60
N GLY A 284 -3.13 -7.25 -12.10
CA GLY A 284 -4.44 -6.86 -11.64
C GLY A 284 -4.81 -7.36 -10.24
N PRO A 285 -6.06 -7.11 -9.79
CA PRO A 285 -6.49 -7.35 -8.40
C PRO A 285 -6.64 -8.82 -8.00
N SER A 286 -6.47 -9.74 -8.93
CA SER A 286 -6.57 -11.19 -8.69
C SER A 286 -5.20 -11.86 -8.51
N THR A 287 -4.18 -11.08 -8.28
CA THR A 287 -2.80 -11.56 -8.11
C THR A 287 -2.61 -12.24 -6.76
#